data_99afc891bf37e51956e9d189ca30ce17
#
_entry.id   99afc891bf37e51956e9d189ca30ce17
#
_cell.length_a   1.000
_cell.length_b   1.000
_cell.length_c   1.000
_cell.angle_alpha   90.00
_cell.angle_beta   90.00
_cell.angle_gamma   90.00
#
_symmetry.space_group_name_H-M   'P 1'
#
loop_
_entity.id
_entity.type
_entity.pdbx_description
1 polymer ?
#
loop_
_entity_poly.entity_id
_entity_poly.type
_entity_poly.pdbx_seq_one_letter_code
_entity_poly.pdbx_strand_id
1 'polypeptide(L)'
;MKLKSLVAATLLLTTWMMSTAARADSVLYDGSGFVVGTQSFVQSFDLSTPGTLTVTLTNVAWPEQLASLNMLLGTANGAMGPEMSAGTSSFNVKAGDVFAQWFGTAQGPLDAGVFSMKIDFTPAGQSVVPLPTSLALLASGLALLAWYRRRAGAPLLA
;
A
#
# COMPACT_ATOMS: atom_id res chain seq x y z
N MET A 1 5.28 -40.61 28.78
CA MET A 1 4.63 -39.27 28.77
C MET A 1 5.50 -38.14 28.21
N LYS A 2 6.82 -38.33 28.01
CA LYS A 2 7.74 -37.25 27.58
C LYS A 2 7.71 -36.90 26.08
N LEU A 3 7.33 -37.83 25.21
CA LEU A 3 7.34 -37.60 23.75
C LEU A 3 6.19 -36.68 23.27
N LYS A 4 5.02 -36.75 23.94
CA LYS A 4 3.83 -35.93 23.57
C LYS A 4 4.02 -34.43 23.93
N SER A 5 4.77 -34.16 25.02
CA SER A 5 5.04 -32.76 25.42
C SER A 5 6.10 -32.10 24.54
N LEU A 6 7.04 -32.90 24.01
CA LEU A 6 8.10 -32.40 23.10
C LEU A 6 7.53 -31.99 21.77
N VAL A 7 6.58 -32.74 21.20
CA VAL A 7 5.90 -32.42 19.94
C VAL A 7 5.03 -31.16 20.09
N ALA A 8 4.36 -30.97 21.21
CA ALA A 8 3.56 -29.79 21.47
C ALA A 8 4.43 -28.53 21.64
N ALA A 9 5.58 -28.64 22.29
CA ALA A 9 6.52 -27.52 22.46
C ALA A 9 7.16 -27.10 21.14
N THR A 10 7.50 -28.07 20.28
CA THR A 10 8.08 -27.75 18.94
C THR A 10 7.05 -27.09 18.03
N LEU A 11 5.78 -27.47 18.09
CA LEU A 11 4.71 -26.84 17.31
C LEU A 11 4.45 -25.39 17.77
N LEU A 12 4.54 -25.10 19.06
CA LEU A 12 4.38 -23.74 19.59
C LEU A 12 5.57 -22.82 19.21
N LEU A 13 6.79 -23.36 19.17
CA LEU A 13 7.98 -22.56 18.81
C LEU A 13 7.99 -22.19 17.33
N THR A 14 7.50 -23.05 16.45
CA THR A 14 7.46 -22.76 14.99
C THR A 14 6.41 -21.72 14.63
N THR A 15 5.33 -21.59 15.39
CA THR A 15 4.31 -20.55 15.16
C THR A 15 4.79 -19.15 15.57
N TRP A 16 5.72 -19.02 16.50
CA TRP A 16 6.25 -17.72 16.94
C TRP A 16 7.26 -17.08 15.95
N MET A 17 7.91 -17.88 15.13
CA MET A 17 8.92 -17.37 14.17
C MET A 17 8.32 -16.85 12.85
N MET A 18 7.03 -16.99 12.62
CA MET A 18 6.39 -16.60 11.33
C MET A 18 5.62 -15.28 11.36
N SER A 19 5.69 -14.48 12.41
CA SER A 19 5.10 -13.14 12.40
C SER A 19 6.05 -12.13 11.75
N THR A 20 6.26 -12.24 10.44
CA THR A 20 6.74 -11.12 9.64
C THR A 20 5.60 -10.12 9.54
N ALA A 21 5.77 -8.95 10.13
CA ALA A 21 4.82 -7.86 10.00
C ALA A 21 4.64 -7.54 8.51
N ALA A 22 3.50 -7.89 7.94
CA ALA A 22 3.09 -7.41 6.63
C ALA A 22 2.92 -5.89 6.75
N ARG A 23 3.88 -5.12 6.27
CA ARG A 23 3.69 -3.69 6.09
C ARG A 23 2.88 -3.50 4.82
N ALA A 24 1.67 -3.02 4.98
CA ALA A 24 0.81 -2.65 3.87
C ALA A 24 1.34 -1.37 3.20
N ASP A 25 1.04 -1.21 1.92
CA ASP A 25 1.20 0.07 1.24
C ASP A 25 0.52 1.16 2.06
N SER A 26 1.19 2.29 2.24
CA SER A 26 0.63 3.42 2.98
C SER A 26 0.14 4.48 2.00
N VAL A 27 -1.10 4.91 2.17
CA VAL A 27 -1.63 6.08 1.49
C VAL A 27 -1.05 7.31 2.19
N LEU A 28 -0.21 8.07 1.50
CA LEU A 28 0.36 9.31 2.02
C LEU A 28 -0.57 10.49 1.81
N TYR A 29 -1.31 10.47 0.72
CA TYR A 29 -2.29 11.50 0.38
C TYR A 29 -3.43 10.89 -0.44
N ASP A 30 -4.65 11.26 -0.13
CA ASP A 30 -5.84 10.95 -0.93
C ASP A 30 -6.81 12.11 -0.76
N GLY A 31 -7.00 12.88 -1.81
CA GLY A 31 -7.82 14.06 -1.74
C GLY A 31 -8.14 14.66 -3.10
N SER A 32 -9.04 15.64 -3.07
CA SER A 32 -9.41 16.43 -4.22
C SER A 32 -9.27 17.90 -3.89
N GLY A 33 -9.01 18.72 -4.91
CA GLY A 33 -8.90 20.15 -4.79
C GLY A 33 -9.70 20.87 -5.87
N PHE A 34 -10.03 22.12 -5.57
CA PHE A 34 -10.71 23.01 -6.48
C PHE A 34 -9.73 24.09 -6.97
N VAL A 35 -9.70 24.31 -8.27
CA VAL A 35 -8.82 25.28 -8.93
C VAL A 35 -9.69 26.36 -9.55
N VAL A 36 -9.36 27.63 -9.26
CA VAL A 36 -9.95 28.80 -9.92
C VAL A 36 -8.82 29.59 -10.54
N GLY A 37 -8.91 29.88 -11.83
CA GLY A 37 -7.83 30.48 -12.57
C GLY A 37 -6.60 29.57 -12.64
N THR A 38 -5.44 30.14 -12.33
CA THR A 38 -4.17 29.37 -12.26
C THR A 38 -3.71 29.28 -10.81
N GLN A 39 -3.50 28.08 -10.30
CA GLN A 39 -3.05 27.83 -8.93
C GLN A 39 -1.92 26.81 -8.88
N SER A 40 -1.10 26.91 -7.84
CA SER A 40 -0.10 25.91 -7.50
C SER A 40 -0.16 25.57 -6.03
N PHE A 41 0.13 24.30 -5.71
CA PHE A 41 0.12 23.77 -4.36
C PHE A 41 1.39 22.97 -4.13
N VAL A 42 1.83 22.89 -2.87
CA VAL A 42 2.97 22.09 -2.45
C VAL A 42 2.57 21.29 -1.22
N GLN A 43 2.88 20.01 -1.23
CA GLN A 43 2.74 19.13 -0.09
C GLN A 43 4.06 18.40 0.17
N SER A 44 4.46 18.31 1.44
CA SER A 44 5.65 17.56 1.84
C SER A 44 5.28 16.28 2.56
N PHE A 45 6.12 15.26 2.37
CA PHE A 45 6.00 13.95 3.00
C PHE A 45 7.38 13.54 3.52
N ASP A 46 7.45 13.08 4.77
CA ASP A 46 8.66 12.49 5.35
C ASP A 46 8.60 10.97 5.22
N LEU A 47 9.56 10.40 4.49
CA LEU A 47 9.67 8.96 4.24
C LEU A 47 10.76 8.38 5.13
N SER A 48 10.38 7.55 6.09
CA SER A 48 11.31 6.89 7.01
C SER A 48 12.20 5.82 6.35
N THR A 49 11.79 5.31 5.18
CA THR A 49 12.49 4.23 4.45
C THR A 49 12.48 4.50 2.95
N PRO A 50 13.43 3.96 2.18
CA PRO A 50 13.35 3.99 0.73
C PRO A 50 12.18 3.15 0.21
N GLY A 51 11.70 3.45 -0.98
CA GLY A 51 10.56 2.74 -1.57
C GLY A 51 10.15 3.26 -2.94
N THR A 52 8.90 3.00 -3.29
CA THR A 52 8.27 3.48 -4.53
C THR A 52 7.06 4.34 -4.16
N LEU A 53 7.01 5.54 -4.70
CA LEU A 53 5.82 6.40 -4.69
C LEU A 53 5.03 6.15 -5.97
N THR A 54 3.76 5.83 -5.85
CA THR A 54 2.82 5.76 -6.97
C THR A 54 1.85 6.92 -6.84
N VAL A 55 1.86 7.79 -7.83
CA VAL A 55 1.03 8.98 -7.86
C VAL A 55 -0.02 8.83 -8.95
N THR A 56 -1.28 9.03 -8.58
CA THR A 56 -2.40 9.12 -9.52
C THR A 56 -2.99 10.52 -9.45
N LEU A 57 -2.92 11.23 -10.56
CA LEU A 57 -3.44 12.59 -10.71
C LEU A 57 -4.57 12.56 -11.72
N THR A 58 -5.76 13.02 -11.33
CA THR A 58 -6.95 12.97 -12.17
C THR A 58 -7.53 14.37 -12.37
N ASN A 59 -7.70 14.76 -13.62
CA ASN A 59 -8.43 15.97 -14.01
C ASN A 59 -9.91 15.60 -14.09
N VAL A 60 -10.71 16.12 -13.17
CA VAL A 60 -12.14 15.81 -13.08
C VAL A 60 -12.90 16.80 -13.97
N ALA A 61 -13.72 16.26 -14.88
CA ALA A 61 -14.48 17.10 -15.82
C ALA A 61 -15.75 17.68 -15.14
N TRP A 62 -15.55 18.38 -14.01
CA TRP A 62 -16.62 19.04 -13.27
C TRP A 62 -16.04 20.22 -12.43
N PRO A 63 -16.67 21.41 -12.39
CA PRO A 63 -17.74 21.89 -13.29
C PRO A 63 -17.26 21.98 -14.74
N GLU A 64 -15.97 22.19 -14.95
CA GLU A 64 -15.27 22.20 -16.23
C GLU A 64 -13.94 21.46 -16.11
N GLN A 65 -13.45 20.94 -17.21
CA GLN A 65 -12.13 20.30 -17.22
C GLN A 65 -11.05 21.37 -17.13
N LEU A 66 -10.01 21.14 -16.32
CA LEU A 66 -8.86 22.02 -16.27
C LEU A 66 -8.11 22.02 -17.61
N ALA A 67 -7.66 23.18 -18.05
CA ALA A 67 -6.84 23.34 -19.25
C ALA A 67 -5.51 22.60 -19.12
N SER A 68 -4.92 22.66 -17.92
CA SER A 68 -3.71 21.92 -17.59
C SER A 68 -3.77 21.48 -16.14
N LEU A 69 -3.23 20.29 -15.87
CA LEU A 69 -3.00 19.77 -14.54
C LEU A 69 -1.70 18.95 -14.57
N ASN A 70 -0.68 19.49 -13.93
CA ASN A 70 0.65 18.89 -13.93
C ASN A 70 1.19 18.78 -12.51
N MET A 71 2.13 17.86 -12.31
CA MET A 71 2.79 17.68 -11.02
C MET A 71 4.28 17.44 -11.21
N LEU A 72 5.07 17.95 -10.28
CA LEU A 72 6.49 17.71 -10.14
C LEU A 72 6.77 17.12 -8.76
N LEU A 73 7.51 16.03 -8.70
CA LEU A 73 8.08 15.49 -7.47
C LEU A 73 9.53 15.93 -7.33
N GLY A 74 9.91 16.30 -6.12
CA GLY A 74 11.26 16.73 -5.80
C GLY A 74 11.67 16.31 -4.39
N THR A 75 12.96 16.42 -4.13
CA THR A 75 13.60 16.33 -2.82
C THR A 75 14.38 17.61 -2.58
N ALA A 76 14.99 17.74 -1.41
CA ALA A 76 15.92 18.85 -1.13
C ALA A 76 17.09 18.93 -2.15
N ASN A 77 17.40 17.84 -2.85
CA ASN A 77 18.46 17.78 -3.85
C ASN A 77 18.01 18.09 -5.28
N GLY A 78 16.73 18.35 -5.50
CA GLY A 78 16.17 18.69 -6.80
C GLY A 78 15.01 17.80 -7.24
N ALA A 79 14.57 17.99 -8.48
CA ALA A 79 13.49 17.23 -9.08
C ALA A 79 13.83 15.75 -9.23
N MET A 80 12.85 14.89 -8.99
CA MET A 80 13.02 13.43 -9.05
C MET A 80 12.74 12.85 -10.43
N GLY A 81 12.22 13.64 -11.35
CA GLY A 81 11.89 13.23 -12.71
C GLY A 81 11.28 14.37 -13.50
N PRO A 82 10.79 14.09 -14.70
CA PRO A 82 10.07 15.07 -15.49
C PRO A 82 8.74 15.40 -14.83
N GLU A 83 8.20 16.55 -15.19
CA GLU A 83 6.83 16.93 -14.86
C GLU A 83 5.85 15.91 -15.45
N MET A 84 4.89 15.45 -14.63
CA MET A 84 3.84 14.53 -15.05
C MET A 84 2.52 15.28 -15.25
N SER A 85 1.80 14.93 -16.29
CA SER A 85 0.40 15.35 -16.51
C SER A 85 -0.57 14.40 -15.79
N ALA A 86 -1.87 14.66 -15.90
CA ALA A 86 -2.90 13.76 -15.38
C ALA A 86 -2.67 12.32 -15.86
N GLY A 87 -2.75 11.37 -14.93
CA GLY A 87 -2.43 9.96 -15.13
C GLY A 87 -1.79 9.34 -13.90
N THR A 88 -1.19 8.16 -14.07
CA THR A 88 -0.49 7.46 -12.99
C THR A 88 1.00 7.31 -13.34
N SER A 89 1.86 7.63 -12.39
CA SER A 89 3.31 7.48 -12.50
C SER A 89 3.92 6.94 -11.21
N SER A 90 5.05 6.22 -11.34
CA SER A 90 5.76 5.66 -10.20
C SER A 90 7.21 6.17 -10.16
N PHE A 91 7.69 6.47 -8.96
CA PHE A 91 9.01 7.05 -8.69
C PHE A 91 9.71 6.28 -7.60
N ASN A 92 10.96 5.90 -7.83
CA ASN A 92 11.80 5.32 -6.77
C ASN A 92 12.33 6.45 -5.88
N VAL A 93 12.07 6.33 -4.59
CA VAL A 93 12.41 7.34 -3.59
C VAL A 93 13.35 6.78 -2.53
N LYS A 94 14.21 7.63 -2.01
CA LYS A 94 15.03 7.35 -0.82
C LYS A 94 14.29 7.82 0.43
N ALA A 95 14.74 7.39 1.60
CA ALA A 95 14.29 7.97 2.85
C ALA A 95 14.62 9.48 2.90
N GLY A 96 13.75 10.25 3.51
CA GLY A 96 13.86 11.71 3.66
C GLY A 96 12.64 12.45 3.13
N ASP A 97 12.73 13.78 3.08
CA ASP A 97 11.65 14.65 2.63
C ASP A 97 11.45 14.59 1.13
N VAL A 98 10.20 14.37 0.74
CA VAL A 98 9.72 14.45 -0.64
C VAL A 98 8.67 15.57 -0.74
N PHE A 99 8.80 16.39 -1.76
CA PHE A 99 7.89 17.49 -2.05
C PHE A 99 7.11 17.16 -3.32
N ALA A 100 5.79 17.19 -3.24
CA ALA A 100 4.91 17.13 -4.38
C ALA A 100 4.37 18.53 -4.67
N GLN A 101 4.67 19.06 -5.83
CA GLN A 101 4.16 20.35 -6.29
C GLN A 101 3.28 20.12 -7.52
N TRP A 102 2.07 20.61 -7.48
CA TRP A 102 1.17 20.51 -8.63
C TRP A 102 0.65 21.87 -9.04
N PHE A 103 0.36 21.99 -10.32
CA PHE A 103 -0.07 23.19 -11.00
C PHE A 103 -1.35 22.89 -11.74
N GLY A 104 -2.37 23.71 -11.52
CA GLY A 104 -3.63 23.62 -12.24
C GLY A 104 -3.99 24.94 -12.88
N THR A 105 -4.48 24.89 -14.12
CA THR A 105 -5.06 26.04 -14.81
C THR A 105 -6.47 25.70 -15.22
N ALA A 106 -7.43 26.46 -14.73
CA ALA A 106 -8.82 26.34 -15.12
C ALA A 106 -9.05 26.97 -16.50
N GLN A 107 -10.17 26.66 -17.13
CA GLN A 107 -10.61 27.22 -18.42
C GLN A 107 -12.14 27.24 -18.47
N GLY A 108 -12.65 27.89 -19.54
CA GLY A 108 -14.09 27.98 -19.78
C GLY A 108 -14.76 29.12 -19.05
N PRO A 109 -16.09 29.25 -19.17
CA PRO A 109 -16.86 30.38 -18.62
C PRO A 109 -16.85 30.50 -17.10
N LEU A 110 -16.66 29.37 -16.39
CA LEU A 110 -16.62 29.34 -14.93
C LEU A 110 -15.22 29.57 -14.36
N ASP A 111 -14.19 29.45 -15.21
CA ASP A 111 -12.78 29.53 -14.84
C ASP A 111 -12.46 28.72 -13.59
N ALA A 112 -13.04 27.51 -13.52
CA ALA A 112 -13.00 26.65 -12.34
C ALA A 112 -13.02 25.17 -12.73
N GLY A 113 -12.30 24.34 -11.98
CA GLY A 113 -12.27 22.89 -12.19
C GLY A 113 -11.83 22.14 -10.94
N VAL A 114 -12.00 20.83 -10.95
CA VAL A 114 -11.66 19.94 -9.85
C VAL A 114 -10.58 18.95 -10.31
N PHE A 115 -9.66 18.65 -9.42
CA PHE A 115 -8.74 17.52 -9.57
C PHE A 115 -8.84 16.58 -8.37
N SER A 116 -8.44 15.34 -8.57
CA SER A 116 -8.13 14.44 -7.45
C SER A 116 -6.71 13.93 -7.56
N MET A 117 -6.09 13.70 -6.40
CA MET A 117 -4.74 13.18 -6.31
C MET A 117 -4.67 12.12 -5.24
N LYS A 118 -4.02 11.01 -5.58
CA LYS A 118 -3.68 9.94 -4.64
C LYS A 118 -2.20 9.66 -4.73
N ILE A 119 -1.54 9.55 -3.58
CA ILE A 119 -0.12 9.19 -3.46
C ILE A 119 -0.04 7.99 -2.54
N ASP A 120 0.36 6.86 -3.09
CA ASP A 120 0.62 5.62 -2.37
C ASP A 120 2.13 5.41 -2.24
N PHE A 121 2.57 4.91 -1.09
CA PHE A 121 3.97 4.58 -0.84
C PHE A 121 4.12 3.09 -0.52
N THR A 122 4.99 2.44 -1.28
CA THR A 122 5.39 1.04 -1.09
C THR A 122 6.84 1.00 -0.63
N PRO A 123 7.15 0.67 0.64
CA PRO A 123 8.53 0.59 1.13
C PRO A 123 9.34 -0.48 0.38
N ALA A 124 10.61 -0.18 0.08
CA ALA A 124 11.53 -1.16 -0.52
C ALA A 124 11.78 -2.34 0.43
N GLY A 125 11.90 -3.55 -0.12
CA GLY A 125 12.15 -4.78 0.65
C GLY A 125 10.89 -5.51 1.10
N GLN A 126 9.73 -5.09 0.68
CA GLN A 126 8.51 -5.87 0.84
C GLN A 126 8.44 -6.96 -0.23
N SER A 127 8.93 -8.15 0.13
CA SER A 127 8.60 -9.34 -0.62
C SER A 127 7.16 -9.74 -0.32
N VAL A 128 6.43 -10.02 -1.39
CA VAL A 128 5.14 -10.73 -1.50
C VAL A 128 4.47 -10.99 -0.15
N VAL A 129 3.29 -10.43 0.04
CA VAL A 129 2.40 -10.70 1.18
C VAL A 129 2.38 -12.20 1.45
N PRO A 130 2.91 -12.69 2.58
CA PRO A 130 2.74 -14.10 2.94
C PRO A 130 1.24 -14.37 3.04
N LEU A 131 0.82 -15.50 2.47
CA LEU A 131 -0.55 -15.99 2.62
C LEU A 131 -1.00 -15.79 4.08
N PRO A 132 -2.19 -15.23 4.31
CA PRO A 132 -2.65 -14.96 5.67
C PRO A 132 -2.43 -16.18 6.55
N THR A 133 -1.85 -15.99 7.73
CA THR A 133 -1.62 -17.07 8.72
C THR A 133 -2.90 -17.83 9.03
N SER A 134 -4.06 -17.23 8.76
CA SER A 134 -5.37 -17.87 8.78
C SER A 134 -5.50 -19.08 7.85
N LEU A 135 -4.86 -19.06 6.67
CA LEU A 135 -4.85 -20.23 5.77
C LEU A 135 -3.97 -21.37 6.31
N ALA A 136 -2.83 -21.05 6.92
CA ALA A 136 -1.99 -22.04 7.59
C ALA A 136 -2.69 -22.61 8.83
N LEU A 137 -3.39 -21.78 9.62
CA LEU A 137 -4.19 -22.21 10.76
C LEU A 137 -5.40 -23.05 10.32
N LEU A 138 -6.07 -22.68 9.23
CA LEU A 138 -7.16 -23.47 8.67
C LEU A 138 -6.68 -24.85 8.20
N ALA A 139 -5.56 -24.90 7.47
CA ALA A 139 -4.98 -26.15 6.99
C ALA A 139 -4.55 -27.06 8.16
N SER A 140 -3.90 -26.51 9.19
CA SER A 140 -3.50 -27.26 10.38
C SER A 140 -4.71 -27.72 11.20
N GLY A 141 -5.76 -26.91 11.31
CA GLY A 141 -7.02 -27.26 11.96
C GLY A 141 -7.73 -28.42 11.25
N LEU A 142 -7.80 -28.36 9.91
CA LEU A 142 -8.38 -29.43 9.10
C LEU A 142 -7.57 -30.73 9.18
N ALA A 143 -6.24 -30.64 9.21
CA ALA A 143 -5.37 -31.81 9.38
C ALA A 143 -5.56 -32.47 10.74
N LEU A 144 -5.67 -31.69 11.82
CA LEU A 144 -5.97 -32.20 13.16
C LEU A 144 -7.35 -32.87 13.24
N LEU A 145 -8.35 -32.27 12.61
CA LEU A 145 -9.72 -32.81 12.57
C LEU A 145 -9.77 -34.15 11.79
N ALA A 146 -9.06 -34.22 10.65
CA ALA A 146 -8.94 -35.44 9.86
C ALA A 146 -8.22 -36.56 10.65
N TRP A 147 -7.17 -36.23 11.40
CA TRP A 147 -6.44 -37.15 12.23
C TRP A 147 -7.29 -37.63 13.39
N TYR A 148 -8.06 -36.78 14.03
CA TYR A 148 -8.99 -37.13 15.12
C TYR A 148 -10.09 -38.07 14.63
N ARG A 149 -10.69 -37.78 13.46
CA ARG A 149 -11.69 -38.66 12.82
C ARG A 149 -11.16 -40.05 12.53
N ARG A 150 -9.92 -40.19 12.05
CA ARG A 150 -9.28 -41.48 11.80
C ARG A 150 -9.08 -42.31 13.09
N ARG A 151 -8.81 -41.66 14.22
CA ARG A 151 -8.67 -42.34 15.51
C ARG A 151 -9.99 -42.72 16.15
N ALA A 152 -11.02 -41.90 16.00
CA ALA A 152 -12.36 -42.17 16.54
C ALA A 152 -13.13 -43.25 15.78
N GLY A 153 -12.74 -43.52 14.49
CA GLY A 153 -13.37 -44.54 13.65
C GLY A 153 -12.71 -45.92 13.66
N ALA A 154 -11.74 -46.20 14.57
CA ALA A 154 -11.19 -47.54 14.72
C ALA A 154 -12.20 -48.35 15.56
N PRO A 155 -12.90 -49.38 14.98
CA PRO A 155 -13.77 -50.24 15.75
C PRO A 155 -12.95 -51.03 16.75
N LEU A 156 -13.34 -51.02 18.01
CA LEU A 156 -12.95 -51.98 19.02
C LEU A 156 -13.50 -53.33 18.56
N LEU A 157 -12.72 -54.10 17.79
CA LEU A 157 -12.99 -55.52 17.60
C LEU A 157 -12.51 -56.23 18.85
N ALA A 158 -13.48 -56.69 19.58
CA ALA A 158 -13.34 -57.63 20.72
C ALA A 158 -12.81 -58.99 20.24
#